data_46f4aa6bea38efbf132fdff876fa2662
#
_entry.id   46f4aa6bea38efbf132fdff876fa2662
#
_cell.length_a   1.000
_cell.length_b   1.000
_cell.length_c   1.000
_cell.angle_alpha   90.00
_cell.angle_beta   90.00
_cell.angle_gamma   90.00
#
_symmetry.space_group_name_H-M   'P 1'
#
loop_
_entity.id
_entity.type
_entity.pdbx_description
1 polymer ?
#
loop_
_entity_poly.entity_id
_entity_poly.type
_entity_poly.pdbx_seq_one_letter_code
_entity_poly.pdbx_strand_id
1 'polypeptide(L)'
;MRIAIVTKEYPPTIYGGAGVHVAELVKVLRSKIQVDVHAFGDQRAEAGTFSYGLAEEFAKANAAVQTLATDISIVNGIEAADLVHSHTWYANFAGQTAAKLLGVPHLITAHSLEPLRPWKLDQLGGGYRLSSFIERTAYLDATRIIAVSHGMKADIIKAYPDVDPTKISVVHNGIDLDAFKSAENHDLVRAHGVDPDQRSVLFVGRITKQKGLPYLLKAAEHLPKDVQLVLCAGAPDTAEIAAEVSTLVDRLRETRDNVIWIEKHLSRPELIAMLSAATVFACPSIYEPLGIVNLEAMACGTPVVATATGGIPEVVADGETGLLVSIEQLSDGSGTPIDENRFVSDFAAKLNEALDGQKLESFALAGRRRVEELFSWQRIADQTIGVYREAIDSFA
;
A
#
# COMPACT_ATOMS: atom_id res chain seq x y z
N MET A 1 -16.02 24.29 1.21
CA MET A 1 -14.80 23.77 0.59
C MET A 1 -15.20 22.61 -0.30
N ARG A 2 -14.91 22.73 -1.60
CA ARG A 2 -15.17 21.73 -2.64
C ARG A 2 -13.83 21.19 -3.16
N ILE A 3 -13.58 19.90 -3.05
CA ILE A 3 -12.33 19.26 -3.45
C ILE A 3 -12.57 18.37 -4.66
N ALA A 4 -11.76 18.52 -5.70
CA ALA A 4 -11.69 17.59 -6.81
C ALA A 4 -10.58 16.57 -6.55
N ILE A 5 -10.93 15.31 -6.28
CA ILE A 5 -9.98 14.22 -6.11
C ILE A 5 -9.78 13.52 -7.46
N VAL A 6 -8.54 13.40 -7.90
CA VAL A 6 -8.16 12.71 -9.15
C VAL A 6 -7.42 11.43 -8.82
N THR A 7 -7.90 10.30 -9.34
CA THR A 7 -7.33 8.98 -9.06
C THR A 7 -7.50 8.01 -10.22
N LYS A 8 -6.55 7.09 -10.39
CA LYS A 8 -6.69 5.99 -11.34
C LYS A 8 -7.60 4.90 -10.80
N GLU A 9 -7.47 4.57 -9.51
CA GLU A 9 -8.19 3.48 -8.88
C GLU A 9 -9.32 4.02 -8.00
N TYR A 10 -10.55 3.55 -8.26
CA TYR A 10 -11.72 3.83 -7.44
C TYR A 10 -12.75 2.71 -7.62
N PRO A 11 -13.59 2.38 -6.62
CA PRO A 11 -14.57 1.32 -6.75
C PRO A 11 -15.41 1.42 -8.05
N PRO A 12 -15.72 0.28 -8.70
CA PRO A 12 -15.45 -1.09 -8.28
C PRO A 12 -14.05 -1.59 -8.64
N THR A 13 -13.22 -0.82 -9.35
CA THR A 13 -11.92 -1.24 -9.86
C THR A 13 -10.79 -0.73 -8.95
N ILE A 14 -10.35 -1.59 -8.05
CA ILE A 14 -9.22 -1.35 -7.13
C ILE A 14 -8.27 -2.55 -7.23
N TYR A 15 -6.96 -2.30 -7.38
CA TYR A 15 -5.93 -3.34 -7.41
C TYR A 15 -4.76 -3.08 -6.45
N GLY A 16 -4.72 -1.91 -5.78
CA GLY A 16 -3.63 -1.54 -4.89
C GLY A 16 -4.05 -0.71 -3.68
N GLY A 17 -3.10 -0.51 -2.76
CA GLY A 17 -3.34 0.25 -1.53
C GLY A 17 -3.74 1.71 -1.76
N ALA A 18 -3.31 2.33 -2.87
CA ALA A 18 -3.71 3.70 -3.22
C ALA A 18 -5.22 3.80 -3.48
N GLY A 19 -5.78 2.83 -4.22
CA GLY A 19 -7.22 2.78 -4.48
C GLY A 19 -8.05 2.55 -3.23
N VAL A 20 -7.59 1.65 -2.35
CA VAL A 20 -8.21 1.44 -1.02
C VAL A 20 -8.18 2.73 -0.21
N HIS A 21 -7.03 3.41 -0.16
CA HIS A 21 -6.88 4.70 0.54
C HIS A 21 -7.88 5.73 0.03
N VAL A 22 -7.96 5.94 -1.29
CA VAL A 22 -8.86 6.96 -1.87
C VAL A 22 -10.32 6.63 -1.57
N ALA A 23 -10.73 5.37 -1.74
CA ALA A 23 -12.10 4.95 -1.50
C ALA A 23 -12.55 5.21 -0.06
N GLU A 24 -11.76 4.78 0.91
CA GLU A 24 -12.09 4.93 2.33
C GLU A 24 -11.96 6.39 2.81
N LEU A 25 -10.95 7.14 2.33
CA LEU A 25 -10.79 8.55 2.65
C LEU A 25 -11.99 9.38 2.12
N VAL A 26 -12.38 9.17 0.86
CA VAL A 26 -13.53 9.87 0.24
C VAL A 26 -14.81 9.61 1.02
N LYS A 27 -15.07 8.36 1.42
CA LYS A 27 -16.24 7.99 2.22
C LYS A 27 -16.38 8.85 3.48
N VAL A 28 -15.27 9.10 4.18
CA VAL A 28 -15.27 9.93 5.39
C VAL A 28 -15.26 11.42 5.06
N LEU A 29 -14.50 11.87 4.07
CA LEU A 29 -14.46 13.26 3.65
C LEU A 29 -15.83 13.78 3.22
N ARG A 30 -16.60 12.99 2.46
CA ARG A 30 -17.96 13.35 1.99
C ARG A 30 -18.94 13.63 3.13
N SER A 31 -18.69 13.08 4.33
CA SER A 31 -19.51 13.41 5.51
C SER A 31 -19.18 14.79 6.12
N LYS A 32 -18.07 15.42 5.71
CA LYS A 32 -17.52 16.65 6.31
C LYS A 32 -17.43 17.82 5.32
N ILE A 33 -17.16 17.54 4.05
CA ILE A 33 -16.92 18.53 2.98
C ILE A 33 -17.48 18.01 1.65
N GLN A 34 -17.60 18.90 0.67
CA GLN A 34 -17.97 18.49 -0.69
C GLN A 34 -16.75 17.87 -1.40
N VAL A 35 -16.91 16.65 -1.92
CA VAL A 35 -15.87 15.92 -2.65
C VAL A 35 -16.41 15.37 -3.96
N ASP A 36 -15.81 15.81 -5.03
CA ASP A 36 -16.00 15.25 -6.36
C ASP A 36 -14.82 14.36 -6.72
N VAL A 37 -15.10 13.12 -7.15
CA VAL A 37 -14.08 12.16 -7.54
C VAL A 37 -14.03 12.04 -9.06
N HIS A 38 -12.87 12.25 -9.63
CA HIS A 38 -12.58 12.07 -11.06
C HIS A 38 -11.68 10.84 -11.22
N ALA A 39 -12.26 9.74 -11.68
CA ALA A 39 -11.59 8.44 -11.72
C ALA A 39 -11.53 7.87 -13.14
N PHE A 40 -10.46 7.11 -13.40
CA PHE A 40 -10.32 6.35 -14.65
C PHE A 40 -11.32 5.21 -14.70
N GLY A 41 -11.70 4.81 -15.92
CA GLY A 41 -12.50 3.61 -16.21
C GLY A 41 -13.97 3.89 -16.49
N ASP A 42 -14.78 2.85 -16.31
CA ASP A 42 -16.17 2.83 -16.70
C ASP A 42 -17.06 3.69 -15.79
N GLN A 43 -18.24 4.03 -16.31
CA GLN A 43 -19.23 4.85 -15.63
C GLN A 43 -19.63 4.29 -14.25
N ARG A 44 -19.77 5.18 -13.29
CA ARG A 44 -20.19 4.90 -11.91
C ARG A 44 -21.48 5.63 -11.60
N ALA A 45 -22.35 4.98 -10.83
CA ALA A 45 -23.64 5.56 -10.43
C ALA A 45 -23.55 6.42 -9.16
N GLU A 46 -22.40 6.43 -8.48
CA GLU A 46 -22.20 7.17 -7.23
C GLU A 46 -22.22 8.68 -7.49
N ALA A 47 -23.06 9.40 -6.76
CA ALA A 47 -23.16 10.87 -6.88
C ALA A 47 -21.82 11.55 -6.54
N GLY A 48 -21.46 12.59 -7.31
CA GLY A 48 -20.17 13.27 -7.18
C GLY A 48 -18.97 12.40 -7.61
N THR A 49 -19.21 11.37 -8.44
CA THR A 49 -18.15 10.55 -9.03
C THR A 49 -18.26 10.59 -10.55
N PHE A 50 -17.17 11.02 -11.19
CA PHE A 50 -17.05 11.18 -12.63
C PHE A 50 -16.04 10.17 -13.16
N SER A 51 -16.36 9.51 -14.26
CA SER A 51 -15.58 8.42 -14.83
C SER A 51 -15.10 8.76 -16.23
N TYR A 52 -13.84 8.41 -16.50
CA TYR A 52 -13.17 8.75 -17.75
C TYR A 52 -12.54 7.48 -18.35
N GLY A 53 -13.19 6.97 -19.39
CA GLY A 53 -12.67 5.85 -20.18
C GLY A 53 -11.55 6.30 -21.12
N LEU A 54 -10.74 5.34 -21.54
CA LEU A 54 -9.72 5.57 -22.57
C LEU A 54 -10.40 5.75 -23.92
N ALA A 55 -10.06 6.82 -24.65
CA ALA A 55 -10.52 7.01 -26.01
C ALA A 55 -9.92 5.93 -26.95
N GLU A 56 -10.75 5.43 -27.88
CA GLU A 56 -10.43 4.28 -28.73
C GLU A 56 -9.15 4.49 -29.56
N GLU A 57 -8.91 5.71 -30.01
CA GLU A 57 -7.72 6.10 -30.77
C GLU A 57 -6.39 5.84 -30.04
N PHE A 58 -6.40 5.80 -28.70
CA PHE A 58 -5.24 5.51 -27.88
C PHE A 58 -5.14 4.05 -27.42
N ALA A 59 -6.06 3.16 -27.80
CA ALA A 59 -6.11 1.79 -27.33
C ALA A 59 -4.80 0.99 -27.61
N LYS A 60 -4.06 1.35 -28.66
CA LYS A 60 -2.79 0.72 -29.03
C LYS A 60 -1.55 1.51 -28.61
N ALA A 61 -1.73 2.64 -27.93
CA ALA A 61 -0.62 3.47 -27.48
C ALA A 61 0.11 2.82 -26.28
N ASN A 62 1.34 3.32 -26.01
CA ASN A 62 2.04 2.94 -24.78
C ASN A 62 1.17 3.29 -23.55
N ALA A 63 1.21 2.45 -22.51
CA ALA A 63 0.37 2.60 -21.31
C ALA A 63 0.50 3.97 -20.63
N ALA A 64 1.68 4.59 -20.66
CA ALA A 64 1.86 5.94 -20.13
C ALA A 64 1.17 7.01 -21.01
N VAL A 65 1.12 6.82 -22.32
CA VAL A 65 0.38 7.70 -23.24
C VAL A 65 -1.13 7.52 -23.06
N GLN A 66 -1.60 6.29 -22.85
CA GLN A 66 -3.00 6.01 -22.50
C GLN A 66 -3.41 6.73 -21.21
N THR A 67 -2.54 6.75 -20.20
CA THR A 67 -2.75 7.48 -18.95
C THR A 67 -2.94 8.98 -19.23
N LEU A 68 -2.02 9.60 -19.99
CA LEU A 68 -2.12 11.04 -20.35
C LEU A 68 -3.38 11.38 -21.15
N ALA A 69 -3.80 10.51 -22.06
CA ALA A 69 -5.04 10.73 -22.84
C ALA A 69 -6.25 10.79 -21.92
N THR A 70 -6.32 9.90 -20.92
CA THR A 70 -7.38 9.93 -19.90
C THR A 70 -7.25 11.16 -18.99
N ASP A 71 -6.05 11.57 -18.61
CA ASP A 71 -5.80 12.78 -17.81
C ASP A 71 -6.33 14.04 -18.52
N ILE A 72 -6.12 14.17 -19.82
CA ILE A 72 -6.65 15.29 -20.59
C ILE A 72 -8.19 15.34 -20.52
N SER A 73 -8.83 14.17 -20.60
CA SER A 73 -10.29 14.08 -20.46
C SER A 73 -10.75 14.49 -19.06
N ILE A 74 -10.01 14.12 -18.03
CA ILE A 74 -10.26 14.52 -16.63
C ILE A 74 -10.12 16.03 -16.47
N VAL A 75 -9.04 16.64 -16.99
CA VAL A 75 -8.83 18.10 -16.95
C VAL A 75 -10.02 18.85 -17.51
N ASN A 76 -10.53 18.39 -18.67
CA ASN A 76 -11.70 19.01 -19.32
C ASN A 76 -12.99 18.81 -18.51
N GLY A 77 -13.07 17.80 -17.66
CA GLY A 77 -14.27 17.49 -16.88
C GLY A 77 -14.29 18.10 -15.46
N ILE A 78 -13.21 18.73 -14.99
CA ILE A 78 -13.19 19.44 -13.71
C ILE A 78 -13.60 20.89 -13.92
N GLU A 79 -14.88 21.20 -13.64
CA GLU A 79 -15.43 22.54 -13.88
C GLU A 79 -15.12 23.55 -12.77
N ALA A 80 -15.11 23.09 -11.50
CA ALA A 80 -14.85 23.97 -10.35
C ALA A 80 -14.38 23.17 -9.13
N ALA A 81 -13.40 23.72 -8.42
CA ALA A 81 -12.92 23.22 -7.13
C ALA A 81 -12.24 24.36 -6.36
N ASP A 82 -12.16 24.24 -5.04
CA ASP A 82 -11.32 25.12 -4.21
C ASP A 82 -9.88 24.58 -4.12
N LEU A 83 -9.70 23.28 -4.43
CA LEU A 83 -8.41 22.58 -4.46
C LEU A 83 -8.54 21.31 -5.31
N VAL A 84 -7.48 20.95 -6.04
CA VAL A 84 -7.37 19.68 -6.76
C VAL A 84 -6.38 18.78 -6.01
N HIS A 85 -6.80 17.54 -5.68
CA HIS A 85 -5.99 16.55 -4.98
C HIS A 85 -5.78 15.32 -5.84
N SER A 86 -4.54 15.02 -6.23
CA SER A 86 -4.21 13.87 -7.07
C SER A 86 -3.46 12.78 -6.31
N HIS A 87 -3.72 11.53 -6.71
CA HIS A 87 -3.13 10.34 -6.11
C HIS A 87 -2.34 9.54 -7.14
N THR A 88 -1.05 9.32 -6.89
CA THR A 88 -0.08 8.64 -7.78
C THR A 88 0.23 9.41 -9.06
N TRP A 89 1.33 9.03 -9.73
CA TRP A 89 1.73 9.66 -11.00
C TRP A 89 0.66 9.55 -12.11
N TYR A 90 -0.18 8.52 -12.05
CA TYR A 90 -1.27 8.33 -13.01
C TYR A 90 -2.29 9.48 -13.06
N ALA A 91 -2.43 10.21 -11.96
CA ALA A 91 -3.38 11.33 -11.82
C ALA A 91 -2.69 12.68 -11.65
N ASN A 92 -1.37 12.69 -11.49
CA ASN A 92 -0.63 13.91 -11.18
C ASN A 92 -0.65 14.92 -12.32
N PHE A 93 -0.63 14.47 -13.59
CA PHE A 93 -0.72 15.38 -14.73
C PHE A 93 -2.10 16.06 -14.80
N ALA A 94 -3.16 15.30 -14.62
CA ALA A 94 -4.51 15.86 -14.57
C ALA A 94 -4.67 16.84 -13.41
N GLY A 95 -4.22 16.45 -12.21
CA GLY A 95 -4.30 17.29 -11.01
C GLY A 95 -3.57 18.62 -11.16
N GLN A 96 -2.32 18.58 -11.62
CA GLN A 96 -1.49 19.77 -11.86
C GLN A 96 -2.11 20.69 -12.91
N THR A 97 -2.55 20.12 -14.04
CA THR A 97 -3.07 20.92 -15.17
C THR A 97 -4.43 21.54 -14.83
N ALA A 98 -5.33 20.78 -14.21
CA ALA A 98 -6.63 21.30 -13.78
C ALA A 98 -6.48 22.42 -12.74
N ALA A 99 -5.60 22.23 -11.75
CA ALA A 99 -5.35 23.26 -10.73
C ALA A 99 -4.85 24.57 -11.36
N LYS A 100 -3.93 24.50 -12.34
CA LYS A 100 -3.46 25.67 -13.07
C LYS A 100 -4.56 26.37 -13.88
N LEU A 101 -5.41 25.61 -14.56
CA LEU A 101 -6.51 26.18 -15.35
C LEU A 101 -7.55 26.86 -14.45
N LEU A 102 -7.83 26.31 -13.28
CA LEU A 102 -8.78 26.87 -12.32
C LEU A 102 -8.19 27.96 -11.43
N GLY A 103 -6.85 28.11 -11.39
CA GLY A 103 -6.17 29.05 -10.47
C GLY A 103 -6.34 28.66 -9.00
N VAL A 104 -6.28 27.36 -8.70
CA VAL A 104 -6.43 26.80 -7.34
C VAL A 104 -5.23 25.96 -6.93
N PRO A 105 -5.00 25.69 -5.63
CA PRO A 105 -3.87 24.87 -5.18
C PRO A 105 -3.98 23.42 -5.68
N HIS A 106 -2.82 22.84 -5.99
CA HIS A 106 -2.64 21.41 -6.26
C HIS A 106 -2.02 20.71 -5.04
N LEU A 107 -2.65 19.66 -4.57
CA LEU A 107 -2.16 18.77 -3.52
C LEU A 107 -1.93 17.38 -4.09
N ILE A 108 -0.86 16.71 -3.65
CA ILE A 108 -0.51 15.33 -4.02
C ILE A 108 -0.47 14.48 -2.76
N THR A 109 -1.03 13.27 -2.80
CA THR A 109 -0.68 12.21 -1.84
C THR A 109 0.30 11.22 -2.47
N ALA A 110 1.47 11.09 -1.84
CA ALA A 110 2.54 10.19 -2.24
C ALA A 110 2.28 8.78 -1.69
N HIS A 111 1.84 7.86 -2.54
CA HIS A 111 1.66 6.44 -2.20
C HIS A 111 2.86 5.57 -2.58
N SER A 112 3.68 6.03 -3.50
CA SER A 112 4.94 5.44 -3.95
C SER A 112 5.69 6.47 -4.78
N LEU A 113 6.97 6.26 -5.04
CA LEU A 113 7.79 7.12 -5.89
C LEU A 113 8.37 6.33 -7.04
N GLU A 114 8.29 6.84 -8.26
CA GLU A 114 8.85 6.19 -9.45
C GLU A 114 10.36 5.94 -9.32
N PRO A 115 11.22 6.87 -8.82
CA PRO A 115 12.65 6.61 -8.63
C PRO A 115 12.99 5.45 -7.69
N LEU A 116 12.10 5.10 -6.76
CA LEU A 116 12.29 3.98 -5.83
C LEU A 116 11.65 2.67 -6.32
N ARG A 117 11.25 2.65 -7.59
CA ARG A 117 10.62 1.48 -8.25
C ARG A 117 11.28 1.19 -9.59
N PRO A 118 12.62 1.03 -9.65
CA PRO A 118 13.35 0.88 -10.92
C PRO A 118 12.91 -0.35 -11.74
N TRP A 119 12.38 -1.39 -11.10
CA TRP A 119 11.79 -2.55 -11.77
C TRP A 119 10.55 -2.23 -12.62
N LYS A 120 9.96 -1.04 -12.47
CA LYS A 120 8.89 -0.57 -13.36
C LYS A 120 9.34 -0.31 -14.79
N LEU A 121 10.63 -0.16 -15.02
CA LEU A 121 11.17 -0.08 -16.38
C LEU A 121 10.83 -1.34 -17.18
N ASP A 122 10.86 -2.51 -16.54
CA ASP A 122 10.53 -3.79 -17.18
C ASP A 122 9.04 -3.88 -17.56
N GLN A 123 8.17 -3.21 -16.78
CA GLN A 123 6.71 -3.19 -17.01
C GLN A 123 6.27 -2.14 -18.03
N LEU A 124 6.84 -0.94 -17.97
CA LEU A 124 6.41 0.24 -18.74
C LEU A 124 7.32 0.54 -19.94
N GLY A 125 8.51 -0.08 -20.01
CA GLY A 125 9.50 0.21 -21.03
C GLY A 125 9.79 1.72 -21.12
N GLY A 126 9.72 2.31 -22.32
CA GLY A 126 9.89 3.75 -22.52
C GLY A 126 8.90 4.63 -21.75
N GLY A 127 7.74 4.08 -21.38
CA GLY A 127 6.73 4.77 -20.56
C GLY A 127 7.21 5.12 -19.16
N TYR A 128 8.18 4.39 -18.61
CA TYR A 128 8.79 4.70 -17.30
C TYR A 128 9.46 6.08 -17.26
N ARG A 129 10.09 6.50 -18.36
CA ARG A 129 10.67 7.86 -18.44
C ARG A 129 9.59 8.93 -18.40
N LEU A 130 8.43 8.64 -19.01
CA LEU A 130 7.29 9.56 -19.02
C LEU A 130 6.63 9.64 -17.64
N SER A 131 6.41 8.50 -16.97
CA SER A 131 5.83 8.49 -15.61
C SER A 131 6.73 9.22 -14.61
N SER A 132 8.06 9.01 -14.68
CA SER A 132 9.04 9.70 -13.85
C SER A 132 9.10 11.21 -14.12
N PHE A 133 8.96 11.63 -15.38
CA PHE A 133 8.90 13.05 -15.75
C PHE A 133 7.64 13.71 -15.18
N ILE A 134 6.46 13.07 -15.35
CA ILE A 134 5.19 13.58 -14.85
C ILE A 134 5.22 13.70 -13.32
N GLU A 135 5.65 12.65 -12.63
CA GLU A 135 5.73 12.65 -11.18
C GLU A 135 6.64 13.77 -10.69
N ARG A 136 7.89 13.84 -11.18
CA ARG A 136 8.84 14.88 -10.79
C ARG A 136 8.28 16.29 -11.00
N THR A 137 7.70 16.54 -12.17
CA THR A 137 7.17 17.86 -12.51
C THR A 137 6.02 18.27 -11.59
N ALA A 138 5.12 17.34 -11.29
CA ALA A 138 4.00 17.59 -10.40
C ALA A 138 4.46 17.84 -8.95
N TYR A 139 5.44 17.08 -8.44
CA TYR A 139 5.98 17.26 -7.09
C TYR A 139 6.66 18.62 -6.89
N LEU A 140 7.42 19.09 -7.89
CA LEU A 140 8.06 20.41 -7.86
C LEU A 140 7.04 21.56 -7.83
N ASP A 141 5.95 21.41 -8.56
CA ASP A 141 4.92 22.43 -8.76
C ASP A 141 3.81 22.41 -7.68
N ALA A 142 3.62 21.29 -6.99
CA ALA A 142 2.56 21.12 -5.99
C ALA A 142 2.61 22.21 -4.89
N THR A 143 1.44 22.71 -4.50
CA THR A 143 1.30 23.63 -3.36
C THR A 143 1.60 22.93 -2.06
N ARG A 144 1.09 21.70 -1.88
CA ARG A 144 1.35 20.82 -0.74
C ARG A 144 1.50 19.37 -1.20
N ILE A 145 2.21 18.58 -0.41
CA ILE A 145 2.39 17.14 -0.61
C ILE A 145 2.06 16.44 0.71
N ILE A 146 1.20 15.44 0.66
CA ILE A 146 0.99 14.50 1.76
C ILE A 146 1.91 13.29 1.52
N ALA A 147 2.80 13.03 2.45
CA ALA A 147 3.54 11.79 2.56
C ALA A 147 2.80 10.85 3.51
N VAL A 148 2.62 9.59 3.12
CA VAL A 148 1.88 8.61 3.94
C VAL A 148 2.66 8.10 5.15
N SER A 149 3.92 8.53 5.31
CA SER A 149 4.79 8.24 6.46
C SER A 149 5.96 9.23 6.53
N HIS A 150 6.65 9.29 7.67
CA HIS A 150 7.93 10.00 7.78
C HIS A 150 9.00 9.38 6.88
N GLY A 151 8.99 8.03 6.74
CA GLY A 151 9.81 7.33 5.77
C GLY A 151 9.57 7.83 4.35
N MET A 152 8.31 7.91 3.92
CA MET A 152 7.96 8.45 2.60
C MET A 152 8.37 9.92 2.45
N LYS A 153 8.25 10.75 3.51
CA LYS A 153 8.74 12.14 3.48
C LYS A 153 10.25 12.19 3.24
N ALA A 154 11.01 11.35 3.92
CA ALA A 154 12.46 11.24 3.69
C ALA A 154 12.79 10.78 2.26
N ASP A 155 12.04 9.83 1.75
CA ASP A 155 12.17 9.32 0.38
C ASP A 155 11.88 10.40 -0.67
N ILE A 156 10.84 11.23 -0.48
CA ILE A 156 10.53 12.37 -1.37
C ILE A 156 11.70 13.34 -1.40
N ILE A 157 12.22 13.75 -0.24
CA ILE A 157 13.34 14.69 -0.14
C ILE A 157 14.59 14.13 -0.82
N LYS A 158 14.85 12.83 -0.68
CA LYS A 158 15.97 12.15 -1.32
C LYS A 158 15.82 12.04 -2.84
N ALA A 159 14.61 11.65 -3.30
CA ALA A 159 14.32 11.44 -4.72
C ALA A 159 14.19 12.76 -5.51
N TYR A 160 13.67 13.80 -4.86
CA TYR A 160 13.40 15.12 -5.44
C TYR A 160 13.98 16.23 -4.56
N PRO A 161 15.31 16.41 -4.54
CA PRO A 161 15.99 17.36 -3.65
C PRO A 161 15.61 18.83 -3.91
N ASP A 162 15.02 19.12 -5.07
CA ASP A 162 14.53 20.46 -5.43
C ASP A 162 13.13 20.75 -4.82
N VAL A 163 12.46 19.78 -4.22
CA VAL A 163 11.16 19.97 -3.53
C VAL A 163 11.43 20.61 -2.17
N ASP A 164 10.71 21.71 -1.87
CA ASP A 164 10.79 22.35 -0.57
C ASP A 164 10.20 21.41 0.51
N PRO A 165 11.00 20.98 1.51
CA PRO A 165 10.53 20.06 2.56
C PRO A 165 9.38 20.62 3.42
N THR A 166 9.19 21.95 3.44
CA THR A 166 8.10 22.61 4.20
C THR A 166 6.74 22.39 3.55
N LYS A 167 6.70 22.06 2.27
CA LYS A 167 5.46 21.68 1.56
C LYS A 167 4.99 20.26 1.89
N ILE A 168 5.81 19.43 2.58
CA ILE A 168 5.53 18.03 2.81
C ILE A 168 4.97 17.81 4.22
N SER A 169 3.68 17.52 4.29
CA SER A 169 2.98 17.10 5.52
C SER A 169 2.91 15.58 5.60
N VAL A 170 3.02 15.01 6.81
CA VAL A 170 2.84 13.57 7.01
C VAL A 170 1.41 13.31 7.47
N VAL A 171 0.67 12.51 6.68
CA VAL A 171 -0.67 12.01 7.04
C VAL A 171 -0.71 10.54 6.66
N HIS A 172 -0.80 9.66 7.65
CA HIS A 172 -0.80 8.22 7.45
C HIS A 172 -2.05 7.73 6.70
N ASN A 173 -2.02 6.50 6.21
CA ASN A 173 -3.24 5.83 5.75
C ASN A 173 -4.05 5.38 6.97
N GLY A 174 -5.37 5.34 6.81
CA GLY A 174 -6.28 4.82 7.81
C GLY A 174 -6.63 3.36 7.61
N ILE A 175 -7.42 2.84 8.55
CA ILE A 175 -8.05 1.52 8.49
C ILE A 175 -9.53 1.62 8.88
N ASP A 176 -10.38 0.81 8.26
CA ASP A 176 -11.79 0.66 8.61
C ASP A 176 -11.90 -0.32 9.81
N LEU A 177 -12.00 0.24 11.01
CA LEU A 177 -12.05 -0.51 12.27
C LEU A 177 -13.35 -1.29 12.47
N ASP A 178 -14.42 -0.94 11.77
CA ASP A 178 -15.69 -1.67 11.80
C ASP A 178 -15.62 -2.92 10.92
N ALA A 179 -14.94 -2.81 9.79
CA ALA A 179 -14.71 -3.93 8.88
C ALA A 179 -13.61 -4.86 9.40
N PHE A 180 -12.44 -4.30 9.76
CA PHE A 180 -11.28 -5.05 10.24
C PHE A 180 -11.32 -5.18 11.78
N LYS A 181 -11.88 -6.27 12.22
CA LYS A 181 -11.92 -6.70 13.63
C LYS A 181 -11.79 -8.22 13.68
N SER A 182 -11.27 -8.72 14.78
CA SER A 182 -11.15 -10.17 14.99
C SER A 182 -12.50 -10.86 14.77
N ALA A 183 -12.47 -11.89 13.93
CA ALA A 183 -13.66 -12.66 13.55
C ALA A 183 -13.30 -14.15 13.51
N GLU A 184 -13.92 -14.94 14.38
CA GLU A 184 -13.79 -16.39 14.38
C GLU A 184 -14.70 -16.98 13.28
N ASN A 185 -14.16 -17.07 12.07
CA ASN A 185 -14.84 -17.74 10.94
C ASN A 185 -13.98 -18.90 10.42
N HIS A 186 -13.91 -19.93 11.23
CA HIS A 186 -13.09 -21.11 10.96
C HIS A 186 -13.49 -21.85 9.67
N ASP A 187 -14.76 -21.79 9.27
CA ASP A 187 -15.24 -22.46 8.05
C ASP A 187 -14.64 -21.82 6.80
N LEU A 188 -14.54 -20.47 6.77
CA LEU A 188 -13.85 -19.78 5.67
C LEU A 188 -12.36 -20.13 5.62
N VAL A 189 -11.72 -20.26 6.77
CA VAL A 189 -10.30 -20.61 6.88
C VAL A 189 -10.07 -22.04 6.37
N ARG A 190 -10.86 -23.01 6.86
CA ARG A 190 -10.78 -24.42 6.46
C ARG A 190 -11.12 -24.64 4.98
N ALA A 191 -12.00 -23.82 4.39
CA ALA A 191 -12.33 -23.88 2.96
C ALA A 191 -11.12 -23.64 2.05
N HIS A 192 -10.05 -23.01 2.57
CA HIS A 192 -8.78 -22.79 1.89
C HIS A 192 -7.69 -23.80 2.27
N GLY A 193 -8.03 -24.85 3.01
CA GLY A 193 -7.07 -25.88 3.46
C GLY A 193 -6.20 -25.48 4.64
N VAL A 194 -6.53 -24.38 5.33
CA VAL A 194 -5.83 -23.92 6.53
C VAL A 194 -6.51 -24.48 7.77
N ASP A 195 -5.74 -25.04 8.69
CA ASP A 195 -6.23 -25.48 9.99
C ASP A 195 -6.13 -24.31 11.00
N PRO A 196 -7.27 -23.73 11.44
CA PRO A 196 -7.27 -22.61 12.38
C PRO A 196 -6.78 -22.96 13.79
N ASP A 197 -6.73 -24.25 14.12
CA ASP A 197 -6.29 -24.75 15.44
C ASP A 197 -4.75 -24.98 15.48
N GLN A 198 -4.09 -24.91 14.33
CA GLN A 198 -2.63 -25.05 14.20
C GLN A 198 -1.95 -23.70 14.10
N ARG A 199 -0.78 -23.54 14.77
CA ARG A 199 0.04 -22.32 14.65
C ARG A 199 0.38 -22.06 13.19
N SER A 200 0.33 -20.77 12.79
CA SER A 200 0.58 -20.39 11.40
C SER A 200 1.33 -19.07 11.26
N VAL A 201 2.12 -18.98 10.20
CA VAL A 201 2.68 -17.74 9.68
C VAL A 201 1.92 -17.40 8.40
N LEU A 202 1.26 -16.24 8.38
CA LEU A 202 0.48 -15.76 7.26
C LEU A 202 1.21 -14.66 6.50
N PHE A 203 1.25 -14.76 5.18
CA PHE A 203 1.62 -13.68 4.26
C PHE A 203 0.42 -13.30 3.39
N VAL A 204 0.20 -12.01 3.21
CA VAL A 204 -0.83 -11.48 2.28
C VAL A 204 -0.20 -10.42 1.38
N GLY A 205 -0.29 -10.61 0.07
CA GLY A 205 0.20 -9.62 -0.88
C GLY A 205 0.35 -10.13 -2.30
N ARG A 206 0.61 -9.21 -3.24
CA ARG A 206 0.97 -9.58 -4.61
C ARG A 206 2.38 -10.17 -4.64
N ILE A 207 2.63 -11.03 -5.61
CA ILE A 207 3.97 -11.58 -5.85
C ILE A 207 4.79 -10.52 -6.60
N THR A 208 5.43 -9.66 -5.84
CA THR A 208 6.26 -8.56 -6.37
C THR A 208 7.60 -8.54 -5.65
N LYS A 209 8.64 -8.02 -6.31
CA LYS A 209 9.96 -7.87 -5.70
C LYS A 209 9.89 -7.04 -4.41
N GLN A 210 9.08 -5.98 -4.43
CA GLN A 210 8.84 -5.08 -3.30
C GLN A 210 8.35 -5.83 -2.04
N LYS A 211 7.48 -6.84 -2.20
CA LYS A 211 6.85 -7.55 -1.07
C LYS A 211 7.77 -8.60 -0.42
N GLY A 212 8.91 -8.90 -1.02
CA GLY A 212 9.96 -9.71 -0.41
C GLY A 212 9.58 -11.17 -0.11
N LEU A 213 8.53 -11.72 -0.77
CA LEU A 213 8.09 -13.10 -0.53
C LEU A 213 9.21 -14.14 -0.64
N PRO A 214 10.19 -14.05 -1.59
CA PRO A 214 11.31 -14.98 -1.63
C PRO A 214 12.11 -15.06 -0.33
N TYR A 215 12.31 -13.94 0.38
CA TYR A 215 13.02 -13.93 1.66
C TYR A 215 12.24 -14.66 2.75
N LEU A 216 10.91 -14.49 2.80
CA LEU A 216 10.05 -15.25 3.72
C LEU A 216 10.10 -16.74 3.43
N LEU A 217 10.06 -17.15 2.17
CA LEU A 217 10.12 -18.56 1.78
C LEU A 217 11.46 -19.20 2.21
N LYS A 218 12.58 -18.48 2.03
CA LYS A 218 13.89 -18.92 2.52
C LYS A 218 13.94 -18.98 4.08
N ALA A 219 13.38 -17.97 4.75
CA ALA A 219 13.28 -17.95 6.22
C ALA A 219 12.40 -19.10 6.75
N ALA A 220 11.38 -19.51 6.01
CA ALA A 220 10.47 -20.58 6.39
C ALA A 220 11.13 -21.98 6.43
N GLU A 221 12.30 -22.17 5.81
CA GLU A 221 13.10 -23.39 5.96
C GLU A 221 13.52 -23.62 7.43
N HIS A 222 13.60 -22.54 8.22
CA HIS A 222 14.03 -22.55 9.63
C HIS A 222 12.87 -22.50 10.64
N LEU A 223 11.62 -22.54 10.17
CA LEU A 223 10.45 -22.60 11.05
C LEU A 223 10.19 -24.01 11.58
N PRO A 224 9.60 -24.18 12.77
CA PRO A 224 9.15 -25.48 13.28
C PRO A 224 8.25 -26.19 12.29
N LYS A 225 8.38 -27.51 12.19
CA LYS A 225 7.65 -28.32 11.20
C LYS A 225 6.13 -28.38 11.45
N ASP A 226 5.70 -28.12 12.67
CA ASP A 226 4.29 -28.06 13.08
C ASP A 226 3.63 -26.70 12.78
N VAL A 227 4.35 -25.70 12.30
CA VAL A 227 3.81 -24.38 11.95
C VAL A 227 3.40 -24.36 10.49
N GLN A 228 2.15 -24.00 10.20
CA GLN A 228 1.68 -23.79 8.83
C GLN A 228 2.28 -22.52 8.23
N LEU A 229 2.70 -22.60 6.98
CA LEU A 229 3.00 -21.41 6.16
C LEU A 229 1.84 -21.15 5.21
N VAL A 230 1.12 -20.07 5.43
CA VAL A 230 -0.06 -19.69 4.64
C VAL A 230 0.29 -18.49 3.77
N LEU A 231 0.21 -18.67 2.47
CA LEU A 231 0.55 -17.66 1.47
C LEU A 231 -0.73 -17.26 0.72
N CYS A 232 -1.30 -16.10 1.04
CA CYS A 232 -2.35 -15.47 0.23
C CYS A 232 -1.67 -14.56 -0.78
N ALA A 233 -1.12 -15.15 -1.84
CA ALA A 233 -0.19 -14.51 -2.76
C ALA A 233 -0.53 -14.85 -4.22
N GLY A 234 -0.84 -13.83 -5.00
CA GLY A 234 -1.14 -13.94 -6.42
C GLY A 234 -0.67 -12.72 -7.20
N ALA A 235 -1.11 -12.61 -8.46
CA ALA A 235 -0.84 -11.49 -9.35
C ALA A 235 0.65 -11.11 -9.41
N PRO A 236 1.52 -11.99 -9.95
CA PRO A 236 2.95 -11.70 -10.08
C PRO A 236 3.19 -10.53 -11.04
N ASP A 237 4.14 -9.66 -10.69
CA ASP A 237 4.50 -8.51 -11.53
C ASP A 237 5.26 -8.94 -12.81
N THR A 238 6.06 -10.00 -12.73
CA THR A 238 6.82 -10.56 -13.86
C THR A 238 6.85 -12.10 -13.81
N ALA A 239 7.17 -12.73 -14.95
CA ALA A 239 7.31 -14.18 -15.02
C ALA A 239 8.50 -14.71 -14.19
N GLU A 240 9.56 -13.92 -14.07
CA GLU A 240 10.76 -14.28 -13.33
C GLU A 240 10.47 -14.43 -11.84
N ILE A 241 9.80 -13.43 -11.22
CA ILE A 241 9.43 -13.51 -9.80
C ILE A 241 8.41 -14.62 -9.54
N ALA A 242 7.49 -14.88 -10.50
CA ALA A 242 6.56 -15.99 -10.41
C ALA A 242 7.29 -17.35 -10.37
N ALA A 243 8.26 -17.53 -11.26
CA ALA A 243 9.06 -18.76 -11.33
C ALA A 243 9.94 -18.95 -10.08
N GLU A 244 10.55 -17.87 -9.57
CA GLU A 244 11.34 -17.90 -8.33
C GLU A 244 10.49 -18.35 -7.15
N VAL A 245 9.31 -17.72 -6.96
CA VAL A 245 8.40 -18.08 -5.86
C VAL A 245 7.91 -19.51 -5.97
N SER A 246 7.51 -19.97 -7.17
CA SER A 246 7.09 -21.37 -7.40
C SER A 246 8.19 -22.36 -7.03
N THR A 247 9.42 -22.12 -7.47
CA THR A 247 10.57 -22.97 -7.16
C THR A 247 10.83 -23.06 -5.65
N LEU A 248 10.75 -21.93 -4.93
CA LEU A 248 10.96 -21.90 -3.48
C LEU A 248 9.83 -22.62 -2.72
N VAL A 249 8.58 -22.48 -3.18
CA VAL A 249 7.43 -23.19 -2.58
C VAL A 249 7.57 -24.70 -2.80
N ASP A 250 7.93 -25.15 -4.02
CA ASP A 250 8.10 -26.57 -4.32
C ASP A 250 9.23 -27.16 -3.45
N ARG A 251 10.34 -26.46 -3.33
CA ARG A 251 11.45 -26.88 -2.43
C ARG A 251 11.01 -26.98 -0.94
N LEU A 252 10.20 -26.04 -0.45
CA LEU A 252 9.66 -26.13 0.90
C LEU A 252 8.76 -27.35 1.08
N ARG A 253 7.94 -27.68 0.07
CA ARG A 253 7.04 -28.83 0.09
C ARG A 253 7.77 -30.19 0.07
N GLU A 254 9.03 -30.24 -0.35
CA GLU A 254 9.86 -31.47 -0.23
C GLU A 254 10.14 -31.82 1.23
N THR A 255 10.10 -30.85 2.14
CA THR A 255 10.52 -31.01 3.55
C THR A 255 9.41 -30.75 4.54
N ARG A 256 8.23 -30.24 4.13
CA ARG A 256 7.08 -29.93 5.00
C ARG A 256 5.76 -30.00 4.24
N ASP A 257 4.73 -30.58 4.84
CA ASP A 257 3.42 -30.82 4.20
C ASP A 257 2.42 -29.66 4.41
N ASN A 258 2.77 -28.67 5.23
CA ASN A 258 1.88 -27.60 5.68
C ASN A 258 2.19 -26.24 5.04
N VAL A 259 2.54 -26.23 3.74
CA VAL A 259 2.69 -25.04 2.90
C VAL A 259 1.44 -24.88 2.06
N ILE A 260 0.59 -23.91 2.45
CA ILE A 260 -0.68 -23.62 1.82
C ILE A 260 -0.52 -22.35 0.99
N TRP A 261 -0.70 -22.46 -0.31
CA TRP A 261 -0.60 -21.32 -1.23
C TRP A 261 -1.94 -21.06 -1.92
N ILE A 262 -2.50 -19.88 -1.66
CA ILE A 262 -3.79 -19.40 -2.17
C ILE A 262 -3.49 -18.30 -3.18
N GLU A 263 -3.58 -18.63 -4.46
CA GLU A 263 -3.25 -17.71 -5.56
C GLU A 263 -4.39 -16.75 -5.92
N LYS A 264 -5.62 -17.10 -5.57
CA LYS A 264 -6.79 -16.27 -5.85
C LYS A 264 -6.84 -15.03 -4.95
N HIS A 265 -7.40 -13.96 -5.47
CA HIS A 265 -7.73 -12.81 -4.65
C HIS A 265 -8.81 -13.18 -3.61
N LEU A 266 -8.51 -12.94 -2.34
CA LEU A 266 -9.47 -13.17 -1.26
C LEU A 266 -10.48 -12.03 -1.19
N SER A 267 -11.74 -12.38 -0.95
CA SER A 267 -12.75 -11.40 -0.56
C SER A 267 -12.40 -10.80 0.82
N ARG A 268 -12.93 -9.60 1.11
CA ARG A 268 -12.68 -8.96 2.42
C ARG A 268 -13.04 -9.86 3.61
N PRO A 269 -14.17 -10.59 3.64
CA PRO A 269 -14.46 -11.56 4.71
C PRO A 269 -13.46 -12.70 4.82
N GLU A 270 -13.00 -13.25 3.69
CA GLU A 270 -11.96 -14.30 3.68
C GLU A 270 -10.62 -13.76 4.21
N LEU A 271 -10.22 -12.55 3.79
CA LEU A 271 -9.01 -11.90 4.30
C LEU A 271 -9.05 -11.67 5.81
N ILE A 272 -10.16 -11.15 6.33
CA ILE A 272 -10.35 -10.93 7.77
C ILE A 272 -10.30 -12.26 8.54
N ALA A 273 -10.93 -13.30 8.03
CA ALA A 273 -10.89 -14.63 8.64
C ALA A 273 -9.47 -15.19 8.69
N MET A 274 -8.70 -15.07 7.59
CA MET A 274 -7.29 -15.49 7.52
C MET A 274 -6.40 -14.71 8.49
N LEU A 275 -6.54 -13.37 8.51
CA LEU A 275 -5.80 -12.53 9.45
C LEU A 275 -6.13 -12.91 10.90
N SER A 276 -7.42 -13.06 11.24
CA SER A 276 -7.84 -13.36 12.60
C SER A 276 -7.42 -14.75 13.11
N ALA A 277 -7.28 -15.72 12.20
CA ALA A 277 -6.86 -17.08 12.53
C ALA A 277 -5.33 -17.26 12.58
N ALA A 278 -4.58 -16.34 11.99
CA ALA A 278 -3.13 -16.45 11.93
C ALA A 278 -2.46 -16.22 13.29
N THR A 279 -1.48 -17.03 13.63
CA THR A 279 -0.66 -16.84 14.84
C THR A 279 0.22 -15.60 14.69
N VAL A 280 0.84 -15.43 13.52
CA VAL A 280 1.73 -14.32 13.19
C VAL A 280 1.52 -13.89 11.75
N PHE A 281 1.41 -12.61 11.52
CA PHE A 281 1.46 -12.03 10.18
C PHE A 281 2.89 -11.64 9.81
N ALA A 282 3.39 -12.10 8.66
CA ALA A 282 4.73 -11.82 8.16
C ALA A 282 4.70 -10.78 7.03
N CYS A 283 5.45 -9.67 7.20
CA CYS A 283 5.61 -8.63 6.19
C CYS A 283 7.10 -8.44 5.83
N PRO A 284 7.65 -9.27 4.93
CA PRO A 284 9.07 -9.24 4.54
C PRO A 284 9.39 -8.17 3.48
N SER A 285 8.57 -7.13 3.37
CA SER A 285 8.70 -6.09 2.34
C SER A 285 10.07 -5.41 2.40
N ILE A 286 10.69 -5.22 1.22
CA ILE A 286 11.95 -4.47 1.10
C ILE A 286 11.73 -3.00 0.74
N TYR A 287 10.53 -2.64 0.36
CA TYR A 287 10.07 -1.26 0.19
C TYR A 287 8.58 -1.19 0.54
N GLU A 288 8.24 -0.36 1.52
CA GLU A 288 6.85 -0.22 1.97
C GLU A 288 6.55 1.23 2.40
N PRO A 289 5.81 1.99 1.62
CA PRO A 289 5.46 3.37 1.94
C PRO A 289 4.83 3.57 3.31
N LEU A 290 3.92 2.67 3.71
CA LEU A 290 3.36 2.61 5.07
C LEU A 290 3.12 1.16 5.52
N GLY A 291 2.45 0.35 4.69
CA GLY A 291 2.09 -1.04 5.01
C GLY A 291 0.68 -1.18 5.59
N ILE A 292 -0.34 -0.84 4.78
CA ILE A 292 -1.75 -0.96 5.18
C ILE A 292 -2.07 -2.38 5.68
N VAL A 293 -1.50 -3.42 5.07
CA VAL A 293 -1.75 -4.81 5.48
C VAL A 293 -1.29 -5.11 6.91
N ASN A 294 -0.27 -4.40 7.42
CA ASN A 294 0.11 -4.49 8.83
C ASN A 294 -0.97 -3.89 9.74
N LEU A 295 -1.60 -2.77 9.31
CA LEU A 295 -2.75 -2.19 10.02
C LEU A 295 -3.94 -3.16 10.04
N GLU A 296 -4.20 -3.83 8.91
CA GLU A 296 -5.26 -4.85 8.79
C GLU A 296 -5.02 -6.02 9.74
N ALA A 297 -3.78 -6.54 9.79
CA ALA A 297 -3.40 -7.62 10.70
C ALA A 297 -3.56 -7.20 12.17
N MET A 298 -3.00 -6.04 12.55
CA MET A 298 -3.11 -5.52 13.91
C MET A 298 -4.56 -5.22 14.30
N ALA A 299 -5.39 -4.72 13.37
CA ALA A 299 -6.81 -4.49 13.59
C ALA A 299 -7.59 -5.79 13.84
N CYS A 300 -7.18 -6.89 13.21
CA CYS A 300 -7.72 -8.24 13.45
C CYS A 300 -7.15 -8.90 14.72
N GLY A 301 -6.23 -8.24 15.43
CA GLY A 301 -5.59 -8.79 16.62
C GLY A 301 -4.44 -9.76 16.32
N THR A 302 -3.85 -9.69 15.14
CA THR A 302 -2.75 -10.58 14.73
C THR A 302 -1.40 -9.89 14.95
N PRO A 303 -0.49 -10.48 15.75
CA PRO A 303 0.87 -9.99 15.92
C PRO A 303 1.64 -9.94 14.58
N VAL A 304 2.46 -8.92 14.40
CA VAL A 304 3.19 -8.68 13.16
C VAL A 304 4.68 -8.90 13.34
N VAL A 305 5.30 -9.63 12.40
CA VAL A 305 6.76 -9.64 12.20
C VAL A 305 7.05 -9.01 10.84
N ALA A 306 7.75 -7.90 10.82
CA ALA A 306 7.93 -7.12 9.61
C ALA A 306 9.35 -6.56 9.45
N THR A 307 9.73 -6.25 8.22
CA THR A 307 10.99 -5.56 7.92
C THR A 307 10.92 -4.10 8.42
N ALA A 308 11.99 -3.61 9.05
CA ALA A 308 12.13 -2.22 9.45
C ALA A 308 12.48 -1.34 8.24
N THR A 309 11.53 -1.15 7.30
CA THR A 309 11.72 -0.34 6.09
C THR A 309 10.55 0.61 5.85
N GLY A 310 10.83 1.75 5.23
CA GLY A 310 9.82 2.76 4.87
C GLY A 310 8.99 3.21 6.05
N GLY A 311 7.66 3.11 5.93
CA GLY A 311 6.70 3.47 6.98
C GLY A 311 6.36 2.34 7.97
N ILE A 312 6.86 1.12 7.78
CA ILE A 312 6.54 -0.01 8.67
C ILE A 312 6.86 0.29 10.14
N PRO A 313 8.02 0.91 10.51
CA PRO A 313 8.31 1.25 11.91
C PRO A 313 7.36 2.27 12.54
N GLU A 314 6.61 3.00 11.72
CA GLU A 314 5.58 3.93 12.21
C GLU A 314 4.26 3.21 12.53
N VAL A 315 4.02 2.07 11.87
CA VAL A 315 2.86 1.19 12.11
C VAL A 315 3.15 0.22 13.24
N VAL A 316 4.21 -0.56 13.14
CA VAL A 316 4.60 -1.60 14.10
C VAL A 316 5.62 -1.03 15.08
N ALA A 317 5.27 -0.95 16.37
CA ALA A 317 6.19 -0.60 17.44
C ALA A 317 6.95 -1.85 17.88
N ASP A 318 8.28 -1.85 17.64
CA ASP A 318 9.13 -3.01 17.90
C ASP A 318 9.12 -3.42 19.38
N GLY A 319 8.85 -4.69 19.64
CA GLY A 319 8.76 -5.26 20.99
C GLY A 319 7.50 -4.89 21.78
N GLU A 320 6.61 -4.05 21.20
CA GLU A 320 5.36 -3.61 21.85
C GLU A 320 4.11 -4.12 21.10
N THR A 321 4.05 -3.97 19.77
CA THR A 321 2.92 -4.40 18.94
C THR A 321 3.26 -5.48 17.93
N GLY A 322 4.53 -5.88 17.89
CA GLY A 322 5.10 -6.86 16.98
C GLY A 322 6.62 -6.81 17.05
N LEU A 323 7.28 -7.44 16.09
CA LEU A 323 8.74 -7.49 16.00
C LEU A 323 9.22 -6.93 14.66
N LEU A 324 10.27 -6.13 14.68
CA LEU A 324 10.91 -5.60 13.50
C LEU A 324 12.22 -6.30 13.20
N VAL A 325 12.46 -6.54 11.91
CA VAL A 325 13.70 -7.11 11.37
C VAL A 325 14.47 -6.01 10.65
N SER A 326 15.66 -5.73 11.11
CA SER A 326 16.54 -4.74 10.46
C SER A 326 16.97 -5.19 9.08
N ILE A 327 17.07 -4.25 8.15
CA ILE A 327 17.55 -4.49 6.79
C ILE A 327 18.56 -3.41 6.40
N GLU A 328 19.73 -3.84 5.93
CA GLU A 328 20.71 -2.99 5.28
C GLU A 328 20.58 -3.16 3.77
N GLN A 329 20.28 -2.09 3.03
CA GLN A 329 19.91 -2.16 1.63
C GLN A 329 20.99 -1.53 0.72
N LEU A 330 21.11 -2.04 -0.51
CA LEU A 330 21.93 -1.45 -1.54
C LEU A 330 21.48 0.00 -1.82
N SER A 331 22.44 0.86 -2.14
CA SER A 331 22.17 2.29 -2.42
C SER A 331 21.64 2.56 -3.83
N ASP A 332 21.38 1.51 -4.62
CA ASP A 332 20.92 1.58 -6.01
C ASP A 332 19.40 1.83 -6.16
N GLY A 333 18.67 1.94 -5.05
CA GLY A 333 17.22 2.13 -5.02
C GLY A 333 16.43 0.83 -5.21
N SER A 334 17.07 -0.31 -5.39
CA SER A 334 16.39 -1.61 -5.57
C SER A 334 15.73 -2.13 -4.30
N GLY A 335 16.17 -1.65 -3.12
CA GLY A 335 15.75 -2.17 -1.84
C GLY A 335 16.36 -3.55 -1.49
N THR A 336 17.23 -4.09 -2.33
CA THR A 336 17.85 -5.41 -2.13
C THR A 336 18.74 -5.40 -0.88
N PRO A 337 18.64 -6.43 0.00
CA PRO A 337 19.55 -6.56 1.14
C PRO A 337 21.00 -6.65 0.71
N ILE A 338 21.92 -5.97 1.43
CA ILE A 338 23.38 -6.11 1.22
C ILE A 338 23.83 -7.53 1.55
N ASP A 339 23.33 -8.10 2.65
CA ASP A 339 23.55 -9.48 3.07
C ASP A 339 22.20 -10.20 3.18
N GLU A 340 21.84 -10.90 2.13
CA GLU A 340 20.58 -11.64 2.04
C GLU A 340 20.51 -12.77 3.08
N ASN A 341 21.61 -13.51 3.29
CA ASN A 341 21.62 -14.64 4.22
C ASN A 341 21.40 -14.16 5.65
N ARG A 342 22.02 -13.06 6.03
CA ARG A 342 21.80 -12.43 7.34
C ARG A 342 20.36 -11.98 7.49
N PHE A 343 19.81 -11.26 6.51
CA PHE A 343 18.43 -10.80 6.55
C PHE A 343 17.43 -11.95 6.68
N VAL A 344 17.60 -13.03 5.92
CA VAL A 344 16.78 -14.24 5.98
C VAL A 344 16.88 -14.91 7.36
N SER A 345 18.10 -15.04 7.91
CA SER A 345 18.32 -15.61 9.23
C SER A 345 17.68 -14.79 10.34
N ASP A 346 17.84 -13.45 10.29
CA ASP A 346 17.26 -12.54 11.28
C ASP A 346 15.72 -12.55 11.21
N PHE A 347 15.15 -12.64 9.99
CA PHE A 347 13.70 -12.76 9.80
C PHE A 347 13.16 -14.08 10.37
N ALA A 348 13.85 -15.20 10.12
CA ALA A 348 13.51 -16.49 10.69
C ALA A 348 13.59 -16.47 12.23
N ALA A 349 14.62 -15.85 12.80
CA ALA A 349 14.78 -15.72 14.26
C ALA A 349 13.62 -14.94 14.88
N LYS A 350 13.19 -13.83 14.27
CA LYS A 350 12.06 -13.02 14.75
C LYS A 350 10.71 -13.73 14.60
N LEU A 351 10.51 -14.50 13.54
CA LEU A 351 9.34 -15.37 13.42
C LEU A 351 9.29 -16.42 14.51
N ASN A 352 10.41 -17.09 14.80
CA ASN A 352 10.50 -18.08 15.86
C ASN A 352 10.28 -17.43 17.24
N GLU A 353 10.86 -16.24 17.51
CA GLU A 353 10.60 -15.47 18.74
C GLU A 353 9.10 -15.19 18.94
N ALA A 354 8.41 -14.77 17.88
CA ALA A 354 6.98 -14.53 17.94
C ALA A 354 6.19 -15.83 18.17
N LEU A 355 6.54 -16.92 17.49
CA LEU A 355 5.86 -18.22 17.57
C LEU A 355 6.03 -18.90 18.93
N ASP A 356 7.04 -18.55 19.74
CA ASP A 356 7.20 -19.04 21.11
C ASP A 356 6.04 -18.65 22.06
N GLY A 357 5.19 -17.73 21.62
CA GLY A 357 3.88 -17.47 22.23
C GLY A 357 3.86 -16.55 23.44
N GLN A 358 5.01 -16.26 24.06
CA GLN A 358 5.08 -15.53 25.34
C GLN A 358 4.51 -14.10 25.28
N LYS A 359 4.53 -13.47 24.08
CA LYS A 359 4.09 -12.07 23.88
C LYS A 359 2.90 -11.92 22.91
N LEU A 360 2.38 -13.00 22.35
CA LEU A 360 1.33 -12.93 21.32
C LEU A 360 0.12 -12.12 21.76
N GLU A 361 -0.45 -12.45 22.92
CA GLU A 361 -1.61 -11.75 23.46
C GLU A 361 -1.32 -10.26 23.69
N SER A 362 -0.17 -9.94 24.27
CA SER A 362 0.21 -8.55 24.53
C SER A 362 0.41 -7.76 23.25
N PHE A 363 1.03 -8.36 22.21
CA PHE A 363 1.18 -7.73 20.90
C PHE A 363 -0.17 -7.53 20.21
N ALA A 364 -1.07 -8.51 20.27
CA ALA A 364 -2.41 -8.42 19.71
C ALA A 364 -3.21 -7.26 20.31
N LEU A 365 -3.26 -7.18 21.63
CA LEU A 365 -3.98 -6.12 22.35
C LEU A 365 -3.36 -4.74 22.12
N ALA A 366 -2.03 -4.63 22.23
CA ALA A 366 -1.34 -3.36 22.01
C ALA A 366 -1.44 -2.91 20.54
N GLY A 367 -1.35 -3.85 19.59
CA GLY A 367 -1.52 -3.61 18.17
C GLY A 367 -2.90 -3.05 17.84
N ARG A 368 -3.94 -3.70 18.31
CA ARG A 368 -5.32 -3.24 18.12
C ARG A 368 -5.53 -1.83 18.68
N ARG A 369 -5.11 -1.58 19.93
CA ARG A 369 -5.21 -0.27 20.56
C ARG A 369 -4.47 0.81 19.77
N ARG A 370 -3.23 0.54 19.32
CA ARG A 370 -2.45 1.48 18.51
C ARG A 370 -3.16 1.86 17.22
N VAL A 371 -3.78 0.88 16.54
CA VAL A 371 -4.51 1.13 15.30
C VAL A 371 -5.75 2.00 15.54
N GLU A 372 -6.50 1.75 16.62
CA GLU A 372 -7.66 2.56 17.02
C GLU A 372 -7.28 4.01 17.35
N GLU A 373 -6.18 4.20 18.08
CA GLU A 373 -5.73 5.53 18.51
C GLU A 373 -5.15 6.37 17.38
N LEU A 374 -4.41 5.77 16.44
CA LEU A 374 -3.59 6.53 15.49
C LEU A 374 -4.04 6.46 14.04
N PHE A 375 -4.76 5.39 13.62
CA PHE A 375 -4.97 5.09 12.20
C PHE A 375 -6.45 4.99 11.82
N SER A 376 -7.38 5.56 12.59
CA SER A 376 -8.80 5.62 12.19
C SER A 376 -8.99 6.56 11.00
N TRP A 377 -9.83 6.20 10.04
CA TRP A 377 -10.13 7.06 8.90
C TRP A 377 -10.70 8.42 9.28
N GLN A 378 -11.42 8.51 10.40
CA GLN A 378 -11.92 9.78 10.93
C GLN A 378 -10.77 10.74 11.24
N ARG A 379 -9.76 10.26 11.96
CA ARG A 379 -8.55 11.03 12.29
C ARG A 379 -7.77 11.43 11.04
N ILE A 380 -7.58 10.48 10.11
CA ILE A 380 -6.85 10.72 8.86
C ILE A 380 -7.58 11.77 8.01
N ALA A 381 -8.90 11.70 7.90
CA ALA A 381 -9.70 12.69 7.18
C ALA A 381 -9.60 14.08 7.81
N ASP A 382 -9.60 14.20 9.14
CA ASP A 382 -9.46 15.49 9.83
C ASP A 382 -8.07 16.09 9.59
N GLN A 383 -7.01 15.29 9.63
CA GLN A 383 -5.65 15.72 9.29
C GLN A 383 -5.56 16.16 7.82
N THR A 384 -6.15 15.40 6.89
CA THR A 384 -6.20 15.74 5.47
C THR A 384 -6.92 17.06 5.22
N ILE A 385 -8.07 17.30 5.90
CA ILE A 385 -8.80 18.59 5.84
C ILE A 385 -7.93 19.74 6.37
N GLY A 386 -7.12 19.50 7.40
CA GLY A 386 -6.14 20.46 7.89
C GLY A 386 -5.17 20.90 6.79
N VAL A 387 -4.58 19.92 6.09
CA VAL A 387 -3.67 20.19 4.95
C VAL A 387 -4.37 20.91 3.80
N TYR A 388 -5.65 20.59 3.51
CA TYR A 388 -6.42 21.32 2.49
C TYR A 388 -6.56 22.80 2.84
N ARG A 389 -6.89 23.12 4.10
CA ARG A 389 -7.00 24.52 4.57
C ARG A 389 -5.67 25.25 4.46
N GLU A 390 -4.58 24.63 4.92
CA GLU A 390 -3.24 25.19 4.78
C GLU A 390 -2.86 25.45 3.33
N ALA A 391 -3.23 24.55 2.41
CA ALA A 391 -2.94 24.71 0.98
C ALA A 391 -3.72 25.88 0.38
N ILE A 392 -5.01 26.01 0.70
CA ILE A 392 -5.87 27.10 0.22
C ILE A 392 -5.40 28.44 0.78
N ASP A 393 -5.15 28.52 2.10
CA ASP A 393 -4.73 29.76 2.77
C ASP A 393 -3.34 30.24 2.30
N SER A 394 -2.45 29.31 1.93
CA SER A 394 -1.10 29.65 1.44
C SER A 394 -1.04 29.98 -0.05
N PHE A 395 -2.10 29.68 -0.81
CA PHE A 395 -2.18 29.93 -2.24
C PHE A 395 -2.82 31.28 -2.57
N ALA A 396 -3.68 31.77 -1.70
CA ALA A 396 -4.30 33.09 -1.78
C ALA A 396 -3.27 34.21 -1.53
#